data_b4d30454fba9ee70adcd8d2332f7afbf
#
_entry.id   b4d30454fba9ee70adcd8d2332f7afbf
#
_cell.length_a   1.000
_cell.length_b   1.000
_cell.length_c   1.000
_cell.angle_alpha   90.00
_cell.angle_beta   90.00
_cell.angle_gamma   90.00
#
_symmetry.space_group_name_H-M   'P 1'
#
loop_
_entity.id
_entity.type
_entity.pdbx_description
1 polymer ?
#
loop_
_entity_poly.entity_id
_entity_poly.type
_entity_poly.pdbx_seq_one_letter_code
_entity_poly.pdbx_strand_id
1 'polypeptide(L)'
;MKEFNDIKVAVAGTGYVGLSIATLLSQKHHVTAVDVIPEKVEKLNNRISPIQDDYIEDYLKNKQLDLSATLDGESAYKDADFVVIAAPTNYDSKKNFFDTSHVEEVIELVLKVNPDAVMVIKSTVPVGYTASVREKFSYRERQADGTMKVVTPNIIFAPEFLRESKA
;
A
#
# COMPACT_ATOMS: atom_id res chain seq x y z
N MET A 1 2.37 12.62 19.19
CA MET A 1 2.54 12.74 17.71
C MET A 1 3.92 12.18 17.43
N LYS A 2 4.07 11.22 16.49
CA LYS A 2 5.40 10.70 16.12
C LYS A 2 6.20 11.82 15.43
N GLU A 3 7.52 11.77 15.59
CA GLU A 3 8.42 12.63 14.82
C GLU A 3 8.39 12.25 13.34
N PHE A 4 8.65 13.19 12.44
CA PHE A 4 8.58 12.95 10.99
C PHE A 4 9.48 11.78 10.54
N ASN A 5 10.65 11.65 11.15
CA ASN A 5 11.61 10.60 10.81
C ASN A 5 11.26 9.21 11.40
N ASP A 6 10.30 9.15 12.33
CA ASP A 6 9.87 7.90 12.98
C ASP A 6 8.65 7.26 12.28
N ILE A 7 8.21 7.85 11.18
CA ILE A 7 7.07 7.34 10.41
C ILE A 7 7.48 6.04 9.70
N LYS A 8 6.69 5.00 9.91
CA LYS A 8 6.82 3.71 9.25
C LYS A 8 5.78 3.58 8.15
N VAL A 9 6.21 3.20 6.96
CA VAL A 9 5.35 3.03 5.80
C VAL A 9 5.43 1.60 5.29
N ALA A 10 4.30 0.96 5.08
CA ALA A 10 4.22 -0.28 4.31
C ALA A 10 3.65 0.02 2.92
N VAL A 11 4.17 -0.65 1.90
CA VAL A 11 3.71 -0.51 0.51
C VAL A 11 3.30 -1.87 -0.01
N ALA A 12 2.00 -2.05 -0.27
CA ALA A 12 1.42 -3.28 -0.81
C ALA A 12 1.45 -3.25 -2.35
N GLY A 13 2.26 -4.12 -2.93
CA GLY A 13 2.52 -4.21 -4.37
C GLY A 13 3.79 -3.48 -4.79
N THR A 14 4.64 -4.19 -5.53
CA THR A 14 5.94 -3.71 -6.05
C THR A 14 5.96 -3.59 -7.57
N GLY A 15 4.83 -3.14 -8.14
CA GLY A 15 4.75 -2.66 -9.51
C GLY A 15 5.34 -1.25 -9.65
N TYR A 16 5.18 -0.61 -10.82
CA TYR A 16 5.74 0.71 -11.09
C TYR A 16 5.36 1.76 -10.04
N VAL A 17 4.08 1.86 -9.70
CA VAL A 17 3.57 2.85 -8.73
C VAL A 17 4.10 2.55 -7.32
N GLY A 18 3.91 1.32 -6.84
CA GLY A 18 4.29 0.95 -5.48
C GLY A 18 5.80 1.06 -5.25
N LEU A 19 6.60 0.58 -6.21
CA LEU A 19 8.06 0.61 -6.08
C LEU A 19 8.61 2.05 -6.19
N SER A 20 8.05 2.88 -7.06
CA SER A 20 8.43 4.30 -7.13
C SER A 20 8.20 5.01 -5.80
N ILE A 21 7.03 4.80 -5.19
CA ILE A 21 6.69 5.38 -3.88
C ILE A 21 7.58 4.82 -2.78
N ALA A 22 7.79 3.50 -2.75
CA ALA A 22 8.64 2.85 -1.76
C ALA A 22 10.09 3.39 -1.82
N THR A 23 10.64 3.50 -3.03
CA THR A 23 11.99 4.05 -3.26
C THR A 23 12.08 5.52 -2.85
N LEU A 24 11.07 6.33 -3.18
CA LEU A 24 11.05 7.74 -2.85
C LEU A 24 10.97 7.97 -1.32
N LEU A 25 10.05 7.28 -0.65
CA LEU A 25 9.82 7.45 0.78
C LEU A 25 10.95 6.88 1.64
N SER A 26 11.59 5.79 1.20
CA SER A 26 12.66 5.14 1.94
C SER A 26 13.96 5.96 2.06
N GLN A 27 14.04 7.10 1.39
CA GLN A 27 15.12 8.06 1.61
C GLN A 27 15.01 8.79 2.97
N LYS A 28 13.84 8.80 3.60
CA LYS A 28 13.56 9.53 4.83
C LYS A 28 12.81 8.73 5.89
N HIS A 29 12.16 7.65 5.52
CA HIS A 29 11.30 6.85 6.37
C HIS A 29 11.67 5.38 6.29
N HIS A 30 11.34 4.62 7.33
CA HIS A 30 11.40 3.17 7.27
C HIS A 30 10.27 2.63 6.39
N VAL A 31 10.61 2.00 5.27
CA VAL A 31 9.65 1.47 4.30
C VAL A 31 9.78 -0.04 4.18
N THR A 32 8.66 -0.74 4.34
CA THR A 32 8.55 -2.18 4.08
C THR A 32 7.67 -2.41 2.86
N ALA A 33 8.26 -2.87 1.76
CA ALA A 33 7.53 -3.26 0.56
C ALA A 33 7.00 -4.69 0.70
N VAL A 34 5.74 -4.91 0.39
CA VAL A 34 5.08 -6.22 0.44
C VAL A 34 4.69 -6.64 -0.96
N ASP A 35 5.09 -7.83 -1.37
CA ASP A 35 4.65 -8.44 -2.62
C ASP A 35 4.39 -9.93 -2.39
N VAL A 36 3.57 -10.54 -3.23
CA VAL A 36 3.26 -11.98 -3.18
C VAL A 36 4.25 -12.84 -3.98
N ILE A 37 5.14 -12.21 -4.75
CA ILE A 37 6.09 -12.87 -5.64
C ILE A 37 7.47 -12.93 -4.96
N PRO A 38 7.95 -14.13 -4.55
CA PRO A 38 9.21 -14.29 -3.83
C PRO A 38 10.43 -13.71 -4.56
N GLU A 39 10.50 -13.89 -5.86
CA GLU A 39 11.60 -13.37 -6.69
C GLU A 39 11.72 -11.85 -6.63
N LYS A 40 10.59 -11.13 -6.60
CA LYS A 40 10.60 -9.67 -6.47
C LYS A 40 11.11 -9.22 -5.11
N VAL A 41 10.66 -9.90 -4.06
CA VAL A 41 11.11 -9.63 -2.67
C VAL A 41 12.61 -9.87 -2.55
N GLU A 42 13.12 -10.97 -3.08
CA GLU A 42 14.55 -11.29 -3.09
C GLU A 42 15.36 -10.22 -3.84
N LYS A 43 14.94 -9.86 -5.05
CA LYS A 43 15.60 -8.80 -5.84
C LYS A 43 15.68 -7.49 -5.07
N LEU A 44 14.58 -7.02 -4.47
CA LEU A 44 14.54 -5.76 -3.73
C LEU A 44 15.47 -5.77 -2.51
N ASN A 45 15.51 -6.86 -1.75
CA ASN A 45 16.41 -6.99 -0.62
C ASN A 45 17.88 -7.01 -1.05
N ASN A 46 18.18 -7.43 -2.28
CA ASN A 46 19.49 -7.37 -2.90
C ASN A 46 19.75 -6.05 -3.68
N ARG A 47 18.88 -5.04 -3.53
CA ARG A 47 18.98 -3.75 -4.24
C ARG A 47 18.93 -3.86 -5.76
N ILE A 48 18.22 -4.87 -6.27
CA ILE A 48 17.99 -5.10 -7.69
C ILE A 48 16.52 -4.76 -7.98
N SER A 49 16.28 -3.93 -9.01
CA SER A 49 14.92 -3.61 -9.41
C SER A 49 14.22 -4.83 -10.05
N PRO A 50 13.01 -5.18 -9.60
CA PRO A 50 12.20 -6.20 -10.25
C PRO A 50 11.48 -5.71 -11.52
N ILE A 51 11.56 -4.42 -11.82
CA ILE A 51 10.97 -3.78 -13.00
C ILE A 51 12.04 -3.00 -13.76
N GLN A 52 11.78 -2.73 -15.05
CA GLN A 52 12.68 -1.93 -15.88
C GLN A 52 12.34 -0.44 -15.70
N ASP A 53 13.15 0.26 -14.91
CA ASP A 53 13.06 1.70 -14.71
C ASP A 53 14.43 2.22 -14.30
N ASP A 54 15.03 3.04 -15.16
CA ASP A 54 16.40 3.52 -14.99
C ASP A 54 16.58 4.34 -13.70
N TYR A 55 15.55 5.10 -13.28
CA TYR A 55 15.61 5.90 -12.06
C TYR A 55 15.52 5.03 -10.81
N ILE A 56 14.60 4.05 -10.79
CA ILE A 56 14.47 3.11 -9.67
C ILE A 56 15.75 2.28 -9.51
N GLU A 57 16.31 1.80 -10.63
CA GLU A 57 17.58 1.07 -10.64
C GLU A 57 18.72 1.91 -10.09
N ASP A 58 18.84 3.18 -10.52
CA ASP A 58 19.83 4.10 -10.00
C ASP A 58 19.66 4.36 -8.49
N TYR A 59 18.44 4.60 -8.04
CA TYR A 59 18.17 4.85 -6.64
C TYR A 59 18.47 3.64 -5.75
N LEU A 60 18.04 2.45 -6.16
CA LEU A 60 18.31 1.20 -5.43
C LEU A 60 19.80 0.95 -5.29
N LYS A 61 20.59 1.26 -6.35
CA LYS A 61 22.02 1.02 -6.38
C LYS A 61 22.84 2.10 -5.67
N ASN A 62 22.47 3.37 -5.82
CA ASN A 62 23.34 4.50 -5.48
C ASN A 62 22.84 5.34 -4.31
N LYS A 63 21.59 5.18 -3.84
CA LYS A 63 21.04 5.94 -2.71
C LYS A 63 21.01 5.09 -1.44
N GLN A 64 21.17 5.77 -0.32
CA GLN A 64 20.92 5.17 0.98
C GLN A 64 19.40 5.13 1.20
N LEU A 65 18.84 3.94 1.19
CA LEU A 65 17.41 3.69 1.33
C LEU A 65 17.16 2.82 2.56
N ASP A 66 16.27 3.26 3.44
CA ASP A 66 15.73 2.43 4.52
C ASP A 66 14.53 1.63 3.99
N LEU A 67 14.83 0.69 3.09
CA LEU A 67 13.89 -0.13 2.36
C LEU A 67 14.16 -1.60 2.63
N SER A 68 13.14 -2.32 3.05
CA SER A 68 13.10 -3.78 3.10
C SER A 68 11.91 -4.31 2.31
N ALA A 69 11.95 -5.58 1.92
CA ALA A 69 10.85 -6.24 1.23
C ALA A 69 10.51 -7.57 1.90
N THR A 70 9.23 -7.94 1.91
CA THR A 70 8.73 -9.16 2.55
C THR A 70 7.52 -9.74 1.84
N LEU A 71 7.32 -11.07 2.00
CA LEU A 71 6.07 -11.76 1.65
C LEU A 71 5.03 -11.68 2.78
N ASP A 72 5.46 -11.32 3.99
CA ASP A 72 4.63 -11.28 5.19
C ASP A 72 3.99 -9.91 5.37
N GLY A 73 2.81 -9.73 4.76
CA GLY A 73 2.03 -8.51 4.89
C GLY A 73 1.52 -8.30 6.32
N GLU A 74 1.21 -9.36 7.06
CA GLU A 74 0.70 -9.27 8.43
C GLU A 74 1.72 -8.57 9.35
N SER A 75 2.97 -9.00 9.30
CA SER A 75 4.06 -8.37 10.05
C SER A 75 4.36 -6.95 9.57
N ALA A 76 4.33 -6.71 8.25
CA ALA A 76 4.64 -5.40 7.67
C ALA A 76 3.61 -4.33 8.05
N TYR A 77 2.32 -4.69 8.08
CA TYR A 77 1.24 -3.72 8.36
C TYR A 77 1.04 -3.45 9.84
N LYS A 78 1.42 -4.39 10.72
CA LYS A 78 1.16 -4.32 12.17
C LYS A 78 1.64 -3.03 12.83
N ASP A 79 2.81 -2.56 12.45
CA ASP A 79 3.44 -1.36 13.04
C ASP A 79 3.50 -0.15 12.10
N ALA A 80 2.87 -0.25 10.92
CA ALA A 80 2.87 0.81 9.93
C ALA A 80 1.94 1.96 10.34
N ASP A 81 2.41 3.20 10.20
CA ASP A 81 1.58 4.39 10.33
C ASP A 81 0.74 4.63 9.07
N PHE A 82 1.34 4.32 7.91
CA PHE A 82 0.70 4.39 6.61
C PHE A 82 0.86 3.07 5.86
N VAL A 83 -0.21 2.63 5.23
CA VAL A 83 -0.20 1.51 4.29
C VAL A 83 -0.61 2.02 2.91
N VAL A 84 0.35 2.09 2.01
CA VAL A 84 0.13 2.48 0.61
C VAL A 84 -0.30 1.24 -0.17
N ILE A 85 -1.50 1.28 -0.74
CA ILE A 85 -2.07 0.17 -1.49
C ILE A 85 -1.90 0.43 -2.99
N ALA A 86 -0.93 -0.24 -3.60
CA ALA A 86 -0.61 -0.22 -5.02
C ALA A 86 -0.77 -1.62 -5.64
N ALA A 87 -1.73 -2.40 -5.13
CA ALA A 87 -2.07 -3.72 -5.63
C ALA A 87 -2.65 -3.62 -7.05
N PRO A 88 -2.43 -4.62 -7.91
CA PRO A 88 -2.96 -4.59 -9.27
C PRO A 88 -4.49 -4.59 -9.27
N THR A 89 -5.06 -3.80 -10.17
CA THR A 89 -6.50 -3.78 -10.46
C THR A 89 -6.67 -4.04 -11.96
N ASN A 90 -7.30 -5.15 -12.30
CA ASN A 90 -7.52 -5.53 -13.68
C ASN A 90 -8.88 -5.02 -14.17
N TYR A 91 -8.89 -4.37 -15.31
CA TYR A 91 -10.14 -3.95 -15.95
C TYR A 91 -10.56 -4.97 -17.02
N ASP A 92 -11.72 -5.61 -16.81
CA ASP A 92 -12.36 -6.46 -17.81
C ASP A 92 -13.29 -5.60 -18.68
N SER A 93 -12.85 -5.27 -19.89
CA SER A 93 -13.61 -4.43 -20.83
C SER A 93 -14.88 -5.10 -21.35
N LYS A 94 -14.99 -6.43 -21.29
CA LYS A 94 -16.19 -7.16 -21.71
C LYS A 94 -17.28 -7.09 -20.65
N LYS A 95 -16.90 -7.03 -19.39
CA LYS A 95 -17.81 -6.96 -18.24
C LYS A 95 -17.98 -5.55 -17.71
N ASN A 96 -17.22 -4.56 -18.22
CA ASN A 96 -17.10 -3.21 -17.66
C ASN A 96 -16.85 -3.25 -16.14
N PHE A 97 -15.91 -4.11 -15.73
CA PHE A 97 -15.68 -4.41 -14.32
C PHE A 97 -14.19 -4.23 -13.97
N PHE A 98 -13.95 -3.55 -12.87
CA PHE A 98 -12.64 -3.50 -12.22
C PHE A 98 -12.56 -4.59 -11.15
N ASP A 99 -11.59 -5.47 -11.27
CA ASP A 99 -11.27 -6.40 -10.20
C ASP A 99 -10.45 -5.68 -9.13
N THR A 100 -11.11 -5.35 -8.03
CA THR A 100 -10.51 -4.67 -6.88
C THR A 100 -10.26 -5.63 -5.70
N SER A 101 -10.37 -6.94 -5.92
CA SER A 101 -10.23 -7.96 -4.88
C SER A 101 -8.93 -7.83 -4.11
N HIS A 102 -7.80 -7.65 -4.80
CA HIS A 102 -6.50 -7.51 -4.14
C HIS A 102 -6.38 -6.23 -3.29
N VAL A 103 -7.07 -5.16 -3.66
CA VAL A 103 -7.13 -3.94 -2.83
C VAL A 103 -7.91 -4.23 -1.54
N GLU A 104 -9.01 -4.95 -1.63
CA GLU A 104 -9.84 -5.32 -0.48
C GLU A 104 -9.13 -6.31 0.44
N GLU A 105 -8.42 -7.31 -0.11
CA GLU A 105 -7.59 -8.24 0.66
C GLU A 105 -6.55 -7.51 1.53
N VAL A 106 -5.91 -6.49 0.96
CA VAL A 106 -4.96 -5.66 1.73
C VAL A 106 -5.67 -4.88 2.82
N ILE A 107 -6.83 -4.25 2.52
CA ILE A 107 -7.62 -3.51 3.50
C ILE A 107 -8.05 -4.43 4.66
N GLU A 108 -8.56 -5.62 4.36
CA GLU A 108 -8.98 -6.61 5.36
C GLU A 108 -7.81 -7.01 6.27
N LEU A 109 -6.65 -7.29 5.68
CA LEU A 109 -5.46 -7.67 6.44
C LEU A 109 -4.98 -6.53 7.33
N VAL A 110 -4.94 -5.29 6.82
CA VAL A 110 -4.58 -4.11 7.62
C VAL A 110 -5.54 -3.94 8.79
N LEU A 111 -6.84 -3.98 8.55
CA LEU A 111 -7.85 -3.82 9.61
C LEU A 111 -7.77 -4.91 10.69
N LYS A 112 -7.38 -6.13 10.29
CA LYS A 112 -7.16 -7.24 11.23
C LYS A 112 -6.00 -6.98 12.19
N VAL A 113 -4.89 -6.39 11.71
CA VAL A 113 -3.63 -6.30 12.49
C VAL A 113 -3.32 -4.90 13.00
N ASN A 114 -3.86 -3.86 12.36
CA ASN A 114 -3.60 -2.46 12.68
C ASN A 114 -4.72 -1.53 12.17
N PRO A 115 -5.90 -1.53 12.83
CA PRO A 115 -7.06 -0.74 12.41
C PRO A 115 -6.84 0.77 12.46
N ASP A 116 -5.79 1.24 13.14
CA ASP A 116 -5.46 2.66 13.27
C ASP A 116 -4.58 3.19 12.13
N ALA A 117 -4.01 2.32 11.30
CA ALA A 117 -3.20 2.71 10.17
C ALA A 117 -3.98 3.56 9.16
N VAL A 118 -3.31 4.53 8.56
CA VAL A 118 -3.86 5.28 7.43
C VAL A 118 -3.60 4.50 6.14
N MET A 119 -4.64 4.01 5.50
CA MET A 119 -4.55 3.32 4.22
C MET A 119 -4.69 4.30 3.06
N VAL A 120 -3.75 4.27 2.13
CA VAL A 120 -3.68 5.18 0.97
C VAL A 120 -3.83 4.36 -0.31
N ILE A 121 -4.99 4.42 -0.95
CA ILE A 121 -5.24 3.71 -2.21
C ILE A 121 -4.57 4.48 -3.34
N LYS A 122 -3.58 3.87 -3.96
CA LYS A 122 -2.87 4.34 -5.17
C LYS A 122 -3.29 3.57 -6.42
N SER A 123 -3.86 2.39 -6.26
CA SER A 123 -4.40 1.59 -7.37
C SER A 123 -5.50 2.34 -8.12
N THR A 124 -5.60 2.10 -9.41
CA THR A 124 -6.71 2.62 -10.23
C THR A 124 -8.00 1.91 -9.85
N VAL A 125 -8.96 2.66 -9.35
CA VAL A 125 -10.25 2.13 -8.88
C VAL A 125 -11.42 2.96 -9.45
N PRO A 126 -12.64 2.39 -9.52
CA PRO A 126 -13.81 3.10 -10.02
C PRO A 126 -14.16 4.35 -9.22
N VAL A 127 -14.86 5.28 -9.85
CA VAL A 127 -15.43 6.45 -9.16
C VAL A 127 -16.37 5.98 -8.04
N GLY A 128 -16.21 6.57 -6.86
CA GLY A 128 -17.01 6.21 -5.67
C GLY A 128 -16.48 5.01 -4.88
N TYR A 129 -15.50 4.27 -5.39
CA TYR A 129 -14.95 3.08 -4.73
C TYR A 129 -14.49 3.34 -3.30
N THR A 130 -13.78 4.43 -3.05
CA THR A 130 -13.28 4.74 -1.70
C THR A 130 -14.41 4.96 -0.71
N ALA A 131 -15.51 5.57 -1.13
CA ALA A 131 -16.71 5.71 -0.29
C ALA A 131 -17.34 4.35 0.00
N SER A 132 -17.48 3.48 -1.01
CA SER A 132 -18.06 2.15 -0.85
C SER A 132 -17.25 1.24 0.06
N VAL A 133 -15.90 1.24 -0.04
CA VAL A 133 -15.07 0.42 0.86
C VAL A 133 -15.05 0.96 2.28
N ARG A 134 -15.09 2.28 2.47
CA ARG A 134 -15.26 2.87 3.80
C ARG A 134 -16.56 2.41 4.46
N GLU A 135 -17.65 2.42 3.71
CA GLU A 135 -18.95 1.92 4.19
C GLU A 135 -18.90 0.42 4.47
N LYS A 136 -18.39 -0.38 3.51
CA LYS A 136 -18.27 -1.84 3.61
C LYS A 136 -17.50 -2.26 4.86
N PHE A 137 -16.41 -1.60 5.17
CA PHE A 137 -15.52 -1.94 6.29
C PHE A 137 -15.81 -1.14 7.57
N SER A 138 -16.85 -0.29 7.61
CA SER A 138 -17.29 0.36 8.84
C SER A 138 -17.96 -0.64 9.77
N TYR A 139 -17.69 -0.51 11.05
CA TYR A 139 -18.30 -1.36 12.08
C TYR A 139 -18.85 -0.52 13.23
N ARG A 140 -19.66 -1.15 14.08
CA ARG A 140 -20.22 -0.52 15.27
C ARG A 140 -19.46 -1.00 16.51
N GLU A 141 -18.93 -0.05 17.25
CA GLU A 141 -18.23 -0.28 18.49
C GLU A 141 -19.07 0.23 19.67
N ARG A 142 -19.13 -0.57 20.76
CA ARG A 142 -19.81 -0.16 21.98
C ARG A 142 -18.85 0.68 22.83
N GLN A 143 -19.25 1.90 23.15
CA GLN A 143 -18.50 2.80 24.03
C GLN A 143 -18.69 2.43 25.50
N ALA A 144 -17.80 2.98 26.37
CA ALA A 144 -17.86 2.73 27.81
C ALA A 144 -19.18 3.22 28.47
N ASP A 145 -19.84 4.21 27.89
CA ASP A 145 -21.14 4.74 28.32
C ASP A 145 -22.34 3.93 27.82
N GLY A 146 -22.08 2.83 27.08
CA GLY A 146 -23.10 1.94 26.52
C GLY A 146 -23.65 2.38 25.15
N THR A 147 -23.27 3.54 24.63
CA THR A 147 -23.66 3.99 23.29
C THR A 147 -22.91 3.23 22.19
N MET A 148 -23.51 3.20 20.99
CA MET A 148 -22.87 2.61 19.81
C MET A 148 -22.30 3.70 18.91
N LYS A 149 -21.00 3.62 18.62
CA LYS A 149 -20.30 4.50 17.69
C LYS A 149 -20.01 3.75 16.38
N VAL A 150 -20.23 4.40 15.25
CA VAL A 150 -19.76 3.89 13.96
C VAL A 150 -18.27 4.26 13.82
N VAL A 151 -17.44 3.25 13.61
CA VAL A 151 -16.01 3.41 13.32
C VAL A 151 -15.80 3.19 11.83
N THR A 152 -15.29 4.20 11.17
CA THR A 152 -14.97 4.16 9.74
C THR A 152 -13.46 4.07 9.57
N PRO A 153 -12.94 3.13 8.75
CA PRO A 153 -11.51 3.01 8.52
C PRO A 153 -10.87 4.27 7.95
N ASN A 154 -9.62 4.50 8.31
CA ASN A 154 -8.81 5.60 7.79
C ASN A 154 -8.32 5.27 6.37
N ILE A 155 -9.20 5.36 5.38
CA ILE A 155 -8.89 5.09 3.98
C ILE A 155 -8.96 6.40 3.19
N ILE A 156 -7.90 6.74 2.47
CA ILE A 156 -7.87 7.89 1.57
C ILE A 156 -7.53 7.45 0.15
N PHE A 157 -7.94 8.21 -0.83
CA PHE A 157 -7.64 7.98 -2.23
C PHE A 157 -6.66 9.04 -2.72
N ALA A 158 -5.52 8.59 -3.24
CA ALA A 158 -4.49 9.44 -3.82
C ALA A 158 -4.08 8.85 -5.16
N PRO A 159 -4.83 9.09 -6.24
CA PRO A 159 -4.61 8.45 -7.53
C PRO A 159 -3.23 8.77 -8.10
N GLU A 160 -2.75 7.83 -8.92
CA GLU A 160 -1.52 7.96 -9.67
C GLU A 160 -1.78 7.63 -11.14
N PHE A 161 -1.16 8.40 -12.03
CA PHE A 161 -1.27 8.24 -13.48
C PHE A 161 0.09 7.95 -14.12
N LEU A 162 0.94 7.23 -13.41
CA LEU A 162 2.25 6.83 -13.89
C LEU A 162 2.10 5.86 -15.08
N ARG A 163 2.81 6.13 -16.17
CA ARG A 163 2.82 5.22 -17.32
C ARG A 163 3.78 4.07 -17.09
N GLU A 164 3.31 2.86 -17.33
CA GLU A 164 4.06 1.61 -17.16
C GLU A 164 4.98 1.29 -18.34
N SER A 165 5.56 2.26 -18.99
CA SER A 165 6.57 2.02 -20.04
C SER A 165 7.38 3.26 -20.27
N LYS A 166 8.58 3.06 -20.79
CA LYS A 166 9.36 4.18 -21.31
C LYS A 166 8.51 4.95 -22.32
N ALA A 167 8.11 6.12 -21.93
CA ALA A 167 7.62 7.11 -22.87
C ALA A 167 8.81 7.77 -23.55
#